data_8bffcf82cf9910d16b9d4e0a6d85ccde
#
_entry.id   8bffcf82cf9910d16b9d4e0a6d85ccde
#
_cell.length_a   1.000
_cell.length_b   1.000
_cell.length_c   1.000
_cell.angle_alpha   90.00
_cell.angle_beta   90.00
_cell.angle_gamma   90.00
#
_symmetry.space_group_name_H-M   'P 1'
#
loop_
_entity.id
_entity.type
_entity.pdbx_description
1 polymer ?
#
loop_
_entity_poly.entity_id
_entity_poly.type
_entity_poly.pdbx_seq_one_letter_code
_entity_poly.pdbx_strand_id
1 'polypeptide(L)'
;MPRRGFILTVLSLITLLHVYIGWRILPDLPVAAAFKALGAAWLAASVLLIPVGLLSRFVARQPLADPLADPLAWVGMLAMGLFSSLLALTLLRDLGLGTAALLGGAGEAALAWSAALALGLAALTTLIGLINARRLAGVVEVDVQIAWLPPGLHGFTIAQISDIHVGPTIKRGYLQRIVDRVNALGADLIAVTGDLVDGSVGRLAPHTEPLAGLQARHGAYFVTGNHEYYSSAHEWIVEVRRLGLTVLMNEHVLLAYEGESLLVAGVADYSAHQFDETHRSDPHKAMANGPARMLGGGRGEGSRAQAPSGAEAQTRHGSGSSASRGGDGAGRVVGVGARLLLAHQPRSAFAAAEAGFDLQISGHTHGGQFCPWNFFVPMQQPFTAGLNRLRELWVYTSRGTGYWGPPKRFLAPSEITRLRLVAA
;
A
#
# COMPACT_ATOMS: atom_id res chain seq x y z
N MET A 1 11.84 -13.57 15.37
CA MET A 1 12.63 -14.20 14.27
C MET A 1 11.86 -15.39 13.74
N PRO A 2 11.70 -15.58 12.44
CA PRO A 2 11.05 -16.77 11.91
C PRO A 2 11.78 -18.03 12.37
N ARG A 3 11.02 -19.11 12.67
CA ARG A 3 11.58 -20.39 13.11
C ARG A 3 12.52 -20.94 12.02
N ARG A 4 13.66 -21.51 12.40
CA ARG A 4 14.65 -22.09 11.45
C ARG A 4 14.00 -22.99 10.39
N GLY A 5 12.99 -23.78 10.79
CA GLY A 5 12.23 -24.61 9.85
C GLY A 5 11.52 -23.82 8.75
N PHE A 6 10.92 -22.67 9.08
CA PHE A 6 10.26 -21.81 8.09
C PHE A 6 11.26 -21.28 7.05
N ILE A 7 12.43 -20.82 7.50
CA ILE A 7 13.47 -20.32 6.59
C ILE A 7 13.93 -21.44 5.64
N LEU A 8 14.19 -22.65 6.17
CA LEU A 8 14.59 -23.80 5.36
C LEU A 8 13.51 -24.18 4.34
N THR A 9 12.23 -24.18 4.75
CA THR A 9 11.10 -24.47 3.83
C THR A 9 11.04 -23.45 2.68
N VAL A 10 11.16 -22.15 2.99
CA VAL A 10 11.13 -21.09 1.96
C VAL A 10 12.33 -21.22 1.01
N LEU A 11 13.54 -21.43 1.53
CA LEU A 11 14.73 -21.61 0.70
C LEU A 11 14.63 -22.86 -0.18
N SER A 12 14.15 -23.98 0.37
CA SER A 12 13.94 -25.22 -0.39
C SER A 12 12.93 -25.01 -1.51
N LEU A 13 11.81 -24.34 -1.23
CA LEU A 13 10.80 -24.04 -2.23
C LEU A 13 11.34 -23.14 -3.34
N ILE A 14 12.04 -22.06 -2.99
CA ILE A 14 12.68 -21.18 -3.98
C ILE A 14 13.66 -22.00 -4.85
N THR A 15 14.50 -22.84 -4.24
CA THR A 15 15.45 -23.67 -4.96
C THR A 15 14.75 -24.63 -5.92
N LEU A 16 13.73 -25.35 -5.46
CA LEU A 16 12.97 -26.30 -6.29
C LEU A 16 12.32 -25.60 -7.50
N LEU A 17 11.76 -24.40 -7.31
CA LEU A 17 11.16 -23.63 -8.40
C LEU A 17 12.20 -23.15 -9.42
N HIS A 18 13.42 -22.79 -8.98
CA HIS A 18 14.50 -22.44 -9.89
C HIS A 18 15.01 -23.66 -10.66
N VAL A 19 15.16 -24.81 -10.00
CA VAL A 19 15.51 -26.10 -10.64
C VAL A 19 14.45 -26.46 -11.68
N TYR A 20 13.16 -26.32 -11.32
CA TYR A 20 12.05 -26.56 -12.25
C TYR A 20 12.17 -25.68 -13.52
N ILE A 21 12.36 -24.37 -13.38
CA ILE A 21 12.55 -23.47 -14.52
C ILE A 21 13.76 -23.90 -15.37
N GLY A 22 14.90 -24.17 -14.73
CA GLY A 22 16.12 -24.60 -15.42
C GLY A 22 15.91 -25.88 -16.19
N TRP A 23 15.28 -26.89 -15.60
CA TRP A 23 14.95 -28.15 -16.21
C TRP A 23 14.00 -28.03 -17.40
N ARG A 24 13.01 -27.13 -17.32
CA ARG A 24 11.99 -26.96 -18.36
C ARG A 24 12.39 -26.03 -19.50
N ILE A 25 13.27 -25.07 -19.27
CA ILE A 25 13.61 -24.03 -20.24
C ILE A 25 14.97 -24.29 -20.91
N LEU A 26 16.02 -24.55 -20.11
CA LEU A 26 17.40 -24.57 -20.62
C LEU A 26 17.67 -25.65 -21.70
N PRO A 27 17.17 -26.90 -21.58
CA PRO A 27 17.42 -27.92 -22.60
C PRO A 27 16.86 -27.53 -23.98
N ASP A 28 15.67 -26.91 -24.00
CA ASP A 28 14.92 -26.61 -25.20
C ASP A 28 15.37 -25.30 -25.88
N LEU A 29 16.19 -24.45 -25.21
CA LEU A 29 16.66 -23.19 -25.82
C LEU A 29 17.53 -23.48 -27.05
N PRO A 30 17.28 -22.85 -28.21
CA PRO A 30 18.06 -23.04 -29.44
C PRO A 30 19.36 -22.19 -29.41
N VAL A 31 20.19 -22.36 -28.38
CA VAL A 31 21.44 -21.62 -28.16
C VAL A 31 22.60 -22.57 -27.83
N ALA A 32 23.85 -22.09 -28.00
CA ALA A 32 25.02 -22.85 -27.66
C ALA A 32 25.09 -23.25 -26.18
N ALA A 33 25.73 -24.36 -25.86
CA ALA A 33 25.85 -24.91 -24.50
C ALA A 33 26.39 -23.88 -23.48
N ALA A 34 27.31 -23.03 -23.91
CA ALA A 34 27.85 -21.96 -23.05
C ALA A 34 26.75 -20.99 -22.54
N PHE A 35 25.79 -20.63 -23.37
CA PHE A 35 24.65 -19.77 -22.96
C PHE A 35 23.68 -20.51 -22.03
N LYS A 36 23.48 -21.83 -22.25
CA LYS A 36 22.70 -22.67 -21.32
C LYS A 36 23.36 -22.74 -19.94
N ALA A 37 24.70 -22.91 -19.90
CA ALA A 37 25.48 -22.92 -18.69
C ALA A 37 25.41 -21.55 -17.96
N LEU A 38 25.47 -20.44 -18.70
CA LEU A 38 25.30 -19.10 -18.13
C LEU A 38 23.90 -18.93 -17.52
N GLY A 39 22.85 -19.41 -18.20
CA GLY A 39 21.48 -19.42 -17.68
C GLY A 39 21.34 -20.24 -16.42
N ALA A 40 21.98 -21.42 -16.34
CA ALA A 40 22.01 -22.23 -15.11
C ALA A 40 22.74 -21.52 -13.96
N ALA A 41 23.88 -20.88 -14.25
CA ALA A 41 24.62 -20.11 -13.26
C ALA A 41 23.81 -18.91 -12.74
N TRP A 42 23.09 -18.20 -13.63
CA TRP A 42 22.18 -17.14 -13.23
C TRP A 42 21.04 -17.64 -12.33
N LEU A 43 20.38 -18.76 -12.66
CA LEU A 43 19.34 -19.35 -11.83
C LEU A 43 19.89 -19.75 -10.46
N ALA A 44 21.08 -20.38 -10.41
CA ALA A 44 21.74 -20.71 -9.15
C ALA A 44 22.07 -19.46 -8.29
N ALA A 45 22.59 -18.41 -8.93
CA ALA A 45 22.86 -17.14 -8.25
C ALA A 45 21.57 -16.48 -7.72
N SER A 46 20.47 -16.51 -8.48
CA SER A 46 19.21 -15.87 -8.08
C SER A 46 18.56 -16.54 -6.87
N VAL A 47 18.78 -17.83 -6.63
CA VAL A 47 18.38 -18.52 -5.39
C VAL A 47 18.94 -17.84 -4.14
N LEU A 48 20.15 -17.30 -4.22
CA LEU A 48 20.81 -16.58 -3.11
C LEU A 48 20.50 -15.07 -3.14
N LEU A 49 20.46 -14.47 -4.32
CA LEU A 49 20.26 -13.03 -4.48
C LEU A 49 18.88 -12.59 -4.00
N ILE A 50 17.83 -13.37 -4.25
CA ILE A 50 16.45 -13.05 -3.84
C ILE A 50 16.33 -12.94 -2.31
N PRO A 51 16.70 -13.94 -1.51
CA PRO A 51 16.68 -13.84 -0.05
C PRO A 51 17.57 -12.72 0.49
N VAL A 52 18.80 -12.56 -0.07
CA VAL A 52 19.71 -11.49 0.33
C VAL A 52 19.09 -10.12 0.08
N GLY A 53 18.47 -9.91 -1.10
CA GLY A 53 17.76 -8.67 -1.41
C GLY A 53 16.59 -8.38 -0.46
N LEU A 54 15.82 -9.42 -0.13
CA LEU A 54 14.69 -9.29 0.82
C LEU A 54 15.17 -9.03 2.26
N LEU A 55 16.27 -9.66 2.69
CA LEU A 55 16.76 -9.55 4.06
C LEU A 55 17.65 -8.33 4.28
N SER A 56 18.25 -7.75 3.24
CA SER A 56 19.15 -6.59 3.35
C SER A 56 18.53 -5.43 4.11
N ARG A 57 17.20 -5.22 3.96
CA ARG A 57 16.43 -4.20 4.67
C ARG A 57 16.35 -4.42 6.19
N PHE A 58 16.44 -5.69 6.65
CA PHE A 58 16.36 -6.05 8.07
C PHE A 58 17.73 -6.17 8.74
N VAL A 59 18.77 -6.51 7.96
CA VAL A 59 20.13 -6.73 8.48
C VAL A 59 20.87 -5.43 8.73
N ALA A 60 20.65 -4.42 7.92
CA ALA A 60 21.31 -3.12 8.06
C ALA A 60 20.69 -2.32 9.23
N ARG A 61 21.05 -2.67 10.46
CA ARG A 61 20.64 -1.96 11.69
C ARG A 61 21.42 -0.67 11.98
N GLN A 62 22.48 -0.38 11.22
CA GLN A 62 23.31 0.83 11.43
C GLN A 62 23.25 1.78 10.23
N PRO A 63 23.17 3.12 10.48
CA PRO A 63 22.87 4.11 9.42
C PRO A 63 23.95 4.28 8.35
N LEU A 64 25.19 3.86 8.60
CA LEU A 64 26.37 4.16 7.76
C LEU A 64 27.19 2.93 7.34
N ALA A 65 26.77 1.72 7.70
CA ALA A 65 27.70 0.58 7.73
C ALA A 65 27.77 -0.28 6.47
N ASP A 66 26.83 -0.17 5.52
CA ASP A 66 26.87 -1.10 4.37
C ASP A 66 26.54 -0.42 3.03
N PRO A 67 27.59 0.07 2.32
CA PRO A 67 27.43 0.66 0.98
C PRO A 67 26.89 -0.35 -0.04
N LEU A 68 26.94 -1.66 0.25
CA LEU A 68 26.46 -2.71 -0.63
C LEU A 68 24.98 -3.10 -0.38
N ALA A 69 24.38 -2.67 0.73
CA ALA A 69 23.00 -3.08 1.09
C ALA A 69 21.98 -2.67 0.03
N ASP A 70 22.03 -1.42 -0.44
CA ASP A 70 21.11 -0.93 -1.47
C ASP A 70 21.37 -1.57 -2.85
N PRO A 71 22.61 -1.67 -3.36
CA PRO A 71 22.90 -2.45 -4.58
C PRO A 71 22.46 -3.91 -4.51
N LEU A 72 22.71 -4.60 -3.40
CA LEU A 72 22.29 -5.99 -3.20
C LEU A 72 20.75 -6.11 -3.18
N ALA A 73 20.05 -5.16 -2.53
CA ALA A 73 18.61 -5.10 -2.57
C ALA A 73 18.10 -4.92 -4.01
N TRP A 74 18.69 -4.01 -4.78
CA TRP A 74 18.33 -3.80 -6.19
C TRP A 74 18.50 -5.06 -7.02
N VAL A 75 19.65 -5.71 -6.96
CA VAL A 75 19.93 -6.94 -7.74
C VAL A 75 18.98 -8.06 -7.33
N GLY A 76 18.80 -8.28 -6.03
CA GLY A 76 17.91 -9.33 -5.53
C GLY A 76 16.44 -9.10 -5.89
N MET A 77 15.96 -7.85 -5.82
CA MET A 77 14.60 -7.51 -6.20
C MET A 77 14.36 -7.60 -7.72
N LEU A 78 15.34 -7.22 -8.56
CA LEU A 78 15.25 -7.42 -10.01
C LEU A 78 15.25 -8.91 -10.35
N ALA A 79 16.12 -9.70 -9.71
CA ALA A 79 16.15 -11.16 -9.88
C ALA A 79 14.78 -11.77 -9.50
N MET A 80 14.17 -11.34 -8.40
CA MET A 80 12.83 -11.78 -7.97
C MET A 80 11.75 -11.44 -9.00
N GLY A 81 11.79 -10.24 -9.58
CA GLY A 81 10.84 -9.81 -10.60
C GLY A 81 10.94 -10.63 -11.91
N LEU A 82 12.17 -10.93 -12.34
CA LEU A 82 12.44 -11.78 -13.49
C LEU A 82 12.05 -13.23 -13.23
N PHE A 83 12.50 -13.80 -12.10
CA PHE A 83 12.13 -15.14 -11.65
C PHE A 83 10.62 -15.35 -11.63
N SER A 84 9.89 -14.43 -11.04
CA SER A 84 8.43 -14.50 -10.92
C SER A 84 7.73 -14.58 -12.28
N SER A 85 8.14 -13.75 -13.25
CA SER A 85 7.59 -13.81 -14.61
C SER A 85 8.01 -15.06 -15.35
N LEU A 86 9.27 -15.47 -15.21
CA LEU A 86 9.77 -16.67 -15.87
C LEU A 86 9.06 -17.91 -15.33
N LEU A 87 8.80 -17.98 -14.02
CA LEU A 87 8.03 -19.08 -13.41
C LEU A 87 6.61 -19.14 -13.98
N ALA A 88 5.89 -18.01 -14.01
CA ALA A 88 4.53 -17.96 -14.54
C ALA A 88 4.46 -18.37 -16.02
N LEU A 89 5.40 -17.88 -16.84
CA LEU A 89 5.47 -18.21 -18.25
C LEU A 89 5.93 -19.65 -18.50
N THR A 90 6.78 -20.21 -17.64
CA THR A 90 7.16 -21.63 -17.70
C THR A 90 5.97 -22.54 -17.40
N LEU A 91 5.17 -22.21 -16.37
CA LEU A 91 3.94 -22.95 -16.06
C LEU A 91 2.91 -22.85 -17.21
N LEU A 92 2.74 -21.67 -17.78
CA LEU A 92 1.85 -21.47 -18.92
C LEU A 92 2.33 -22.26 -20.16
N ARG A 93 3.63 -22.27 -20.42
CA ARG A 93 4.26 -23.09 -21.46
C ARG A 93 4.00 -24.57 -21.26
N ASP A 94 4.16 -25.06 -20.03
CA ASP A 94 3.97 -26.49 -19.72
C ASP A 94 2.50 -26.91 -19.87
N LEU A 95 1.57 -26.03 -19.50
CA LEU A 95 0.14 -26.24 -19.78
C LEU A 95 -0.13 -26.35 -21.30
N GLY A 96 0.46 -25.44 -22.08
CA GLY A 96 0.35 -25.47 -23.55
C GLY A 96 0.96 -26.74 -24.18
N LEU A 97 2.16 -27.13 -23.75
CA LEU A 97 2.82 -28.33 -24.23
C LEU A 97 2.09 -29.63 -23.78
N GLY A 98 1.53 -29.64 -22.57
CA GLY A 98 0.68 -30.74 -22.09
C GLY A 98 -0.57 -30.90 -22.94
N THR A 99 -1.22 -29.78 -23.32
CA THR A 99 -2.35 -29.81 -24.25
C THR A 99 -1.95 -30.30 -25.62
N ALA A 100 -0.80 -29.82 -26.16
CA ALA A 100 -0.29 -30.30 -27.45
C ALA A 100 0.02 -31.80 -27.43
N ALA A 101 0.56 -32.33 -26.33
CA ALA A 101 0.83 -33.75 -26.18
C ALA A 101 -0.45 -34.62 -26.30
N LEU A 102 -1.58 -34.13 -25.77
CA LEU A 102 -2.88 -34.79 -25.91
C LEU A 102 -3.42 -34.76 -27.36
N LEU A 103 -2.96 -33.82 -28.18
CA LEU A 103 -3.37 -33.63 -29.57
C LEU A 103 -2.40 -34.20 -30.60
N GLY A 104 -1.40 -35.00 -30.20
CA GLY A 104 -0.45 -35.62 -31.08
C GLY A 104 1.02 -35.20 -30.90
N GLY A 105 1.28 -34.37 -29.88
CA GLY A 105 2.63 -33.95 -29.47
C GLY A 105 3.09 -32.63 -30.08
N ALA A 106 4.14 -32.06 -29.47
CA ALA A 106 4.83 -30.87 -29.97
C ALA A 106 6.16 -31.27 -30.62
N GLY A 107 6.42 -30.80 -31.81
CA GLY A 107 7.71 -31.02 -32.50
C GLY A 107 8.84 -30.20 -31.83
N GLU A 108 10.10 -30.55 -32.16
CA GLU A 108 11.30 -29.88 -31.60
C GLU A 108 11.31 -28.37 -31.83
N ALA A 109 10.82 -27.89 -32.96
CA ALA A 109 10.70 -26.47 -33.23
C ALA A 109 9.74 -25.77 -32.24
N ALA A 110 8.62 -26.40 -31.87
CA ALA A 110 7.67 -25.85 -30.90
C ALA A 110 8.27 -25.80 -29.47
N LEU A 111 9.04 -26.81 -29.10
CA LEU A 111 9.79 -26.82 -27.84
C LEU A 111 10.80 -25.67 -27.78
N ALA A 112 11.61 -25.51 -28.82
CA ALA A 112 12.63 -24.47 -28.91
C ALA A 112 12.03 -23.05 -28.89
N TRP A 113 11.05 -22.79 -29.76
CA TRP A 113 10.43 -21.45 -29.85
C TRP A 113 9.63 -21.09 -28.59
N SER A 114 8.93 -22.04 -27.98
CA SER A 114 8.19 -21.78 -26.74
C SER A 114 9.12 -21.46 -25.56
N ALA A 115 10.29 -22.10 -25.46
CA ALA A 115 11.29 -21.80 -24.45
C ALA A 115 11.90 -20.40 -24.67
N ALA A 116 12.28 -20.08 -25.91
CA ALA A 116 12.80 -18.77 -26.28
C ALA A 116 11.76 -17.65 -26.03
N LEU A 117 10.50 -17.90 -26.37
CA LEU A 117 9.39 -16.96 -26.15
C LEU A 117 9.15 -16.72 -24.64
N ALA A 118 9.14 -17.78 -23.81
CA ALA A 118 8.96 -17.64 -22.37
C ALA A 118 10.07 -16.78 -21.74
N LEU A 119 11.34 -17.02 -22.12
CA LEU A 119 12.46 -16.22 -21.64
C LEU A 119 12.39 -14.77 -22.15
N GLY A 120 12.10 -14.58 -23.44
CA GLY A 120 11.98 -13.23 -24.05
C GLY A 120 10.85 -12.41 -23.45
N LEU A 121 9.67 -13.01 -23.25
CA LEU A 121 8.54 -12.34 -22.59
C LEU A 121 8.80 -12.05 -21.12
N ALA A 122 9.48 -12.94 -20.38
CA ALA A 122 9.88 -12.68 -18.99
C ALA A 122 10.81 -11.46 -18.89
N ALA A 123 11.81 -11.39 -19.77
CA ALA A 123 12.72 -10.26 -19.84
C ALA A 123 12.00 -8.97 -20.26
N LEU A 124 11.19 -9.01 -21.30
CA LEU A 124 10.44 -7.85 -21.81
C LEU A 124 9.45 -7.29 -20.79
N THR A 125 8.63 -8.16 -20.16
CA THR A 125 7.66 -7.73 -19.15
C THR A 125 8.36 -7.21 -17.88
N THR A 126 9.56 -7.72 -17.57
CA THR A 126 10.35 -7.21 -16.45
C THR A 126 10.92 -5.83 -16.79
N LEU A 127 11.44 -5.62 -18.01
CA LEU A 127 11.96 -4.32 -18.46
C LEU A 127 10.84 -3.26 -18.52
N ILE A 128 9.70 -3.57 -19.16
CA ILE A 128 8.55 -2.66 -19.21
C ILE A 128 8.07 -2.36 -17.78
N GLY A 129 7.97 -3.40 -16.93
CA GLY A 129 7.56 -3.24 -15.55
C GLY A 129 8.51 -2.38 -14.75
N LEU A 130 9.83 -2.49 -14.96
CA LEU A 130 10.84 -1.65 -14.34
C LEU A 130 10.69 -0.19 -14.78
N ILE A 131 10.55 0.06 -16.07
CA ILE A 131 10.34 1.42 -16.60
C ILE A 131 9.09 2.04 -15.97
N ASN A 132 7.98 1.29 -15.89
CA ASN A 132 6.74 1.78 -15.30
C ASN A 132 6.87 2.03 -13.79
N ALA A 133 7.57 1.17 -13.04
CA ALA A 133 7.82 1.35 -11.62
C ALA A 133 8.70 2.58 -11.31
N ARG A 134 9.58 2.98 -12.25
CA ARG A 134 10.47 4.15 -12.10
C ARG A 134 9.85 5.45 -12.57
N ARG A 135 8.74 5.40 -13.31
CA ARG A 135 7.97 6.59 -13.67
C ARG A 135 7.26 7.15 -12.44
N LEU A 136 7.00 8.45 -12.46
CA LEU A 136 6.08 9.05 -11.49
C LEU A 136 4.68 8.47 -11.69
N ALA A 137 4.01 8.14 -10.59
CA ALA A 137 2.64 7.65 -10.60
C ALA A 137 1.69 8.61 -11.34
N GLY A 138 0.82 8.05 -12.17
CA GLY A 138 -0.21 8.82 -12.85
C GLY A 138 -1.29 9.30 -11.89
N VAL A 139 -1.96 10.41 -12.24
CA VAL A 139 -3.13 10.86 -11.49
C VAL A 139 -4.37 10.15 -12.00
N VAL A 140 -5.16 9.60 -11.08
CA VAL A 140 -6.47 8.99 -11.35
C VAL A 140 -7.53 9.83 -10.66
N GLU A 141 -8.49 10.33 -11.44
CA GLU A 141 -9.64 11.09 -10.93
C GLU A 141 -10.82 10.13 -10.69
N VAL A 142 -11.45 10.25 -9.52
CA VAL A 142 -12.57 9.38 -9.11
C VAL A 142 -13.67 10.20 -8.46
N ASP A 143 -14.85 10.19 -9.04
CA ASP A 143 -16.05 10.77 -8.43
C ASP A 143 -16.71 9.70 -7.54
N VAL A 144 -16.96 10.07 -6.27
CA VAL A 144 -17.61 9.20 -5.28
C VAL A 144 -19.00 9.76 -5.01
N GLN A 145 -20.02 9.06 -5.49
CA GLN A 145 -21.43 9.46 -5.31
C GLN A 145 -21.92 9.07 -3.92
N ILE A 146 -21.99 10.04 -3.00
CA ILE A 146 -22.46 9.80 -1.64
C ILE A 146 -23.94 10.18 -1.57
N ALA A 147 -24.77 9.21 -1.16
CA ALA A 147 -26.17 9.45 -0.88
C ALA A 147 -26.30 10.46 0.28
N TRP A 148 -27.20 11.47 0.09
CA TRP A 148 -27.44 12.48 1.11
C TRP A 148 -26.24 13.36 1.45
N LEU A 149 -25.28 13.51 0.53
CA LEU A 149 -24.16 14.45 0.68
C LEU A 149 -24.71 15.87 0.77
N PRO A 150 -24.39 16.63 1.85
CA PRO A 150 -24.78 18.03 1.96
C PRO A 150 -24.21 18.86 0.81
N PRO A 151 -24.95 19.88 0.32
CA PRO A 151 -24.50 20.72 -0.79
C PRO A 151 -23.10 21.34 -0.58
N GLY A 152 -22.76 21.76 0.65
CA GLY A 152 -21.46 22.32 0.97
C GLY A 152 -20.30 21.35 0.83
N LEU A 153 -20.52 20.03 0.90
CA LEU A 153 -19.47 19.02 0.69
C LEU A 153 -19.36 18.57 -0.78
N HIS A 154 -20.28 19.01 -1.66
CA HIS A 154 -20.19 18.69 -3.08
C HIS A 154 -18.94 19.33 -3.69
N GLY A 155 -18.11 18.50 -4.31
CA GLY A 155 -16.84 18.94 -4.90
C GLY A 155 -15.64 18.87 -3.97
N PHE A 156 -15.79 18.49 -2.68
CA PHE A 156 -14.67 18.28 -1.76
C PHE A 156 -13.71 17.24 -2.32
N THR A 157 -12.41 17.58 -2.33
CA THR A 157 -11.38 16.76 -2.97
C THR A 157 -10.38 16.19 -1.98
N ILE A 158 -10.01 14.92 -2.20
CA ILE A 158 -9.04 14.17 -1.39
C ILE A 158 -7.94 13.65 -2.30
N ALA A 159 -6.68 14.05 -2.07
CA ALA A 159 -5.55 13.42 -2.73
C ALA A 159 -5.06 12.23 -1.89
N GLN A 160 -5.13 11.02 -2.43
CA GLN A 160 -4.61 9.83 -1.77
C GLN A 160 -3.26 9.43 -2.36
N ILE A 161 -2.29 9.18 -1.47
CA ILE A 161 -1.06 8.44 -1.74
C ILE A 161 -0.99 7.26 -0.77
N SER A 162 -0.48 6.13 -1.24
CA SER A 162 -0.42 4.87 -0.48
C SER A 162 0.73 4.01 -0.97
N ASP A 163 1.21 3.09 -0.13
CA ASP A 163 2.13 2.04 -0.56
C ASP A 163 3.36 2.61 -1.29
N ILE A 164 4.00 3.60 -0.68
CA ILE A 164 5.16 4.27 -1.29
C ILE A 164 6.40 3.38 -1.14
N HIS A 165 6.57 2.73 0.03
CA HIS A 165 7.68 1.85 0.36
C HIS A 165 9.05 2.53 0.21
N VAL A 166 9.21 3.70 0.85
CA VAL A 166 10.53 4.33 0.98
C VAL A 166 11.49 3.34 1.62
N GLY A 167 12.57 3.01 0.93
CA GLY A 167 13.44 1.91 1.31
C GLY A 167 14.71 1.86 0.44
N PRO A 168 15.29 0.67 0.23
CA PRO A 168 16.50 0.55 -0.57
C PRO A 168 16.35 1.06 -2.00
N THR A 169 15.18 0.90 -2.61
CA THR A 169 14.94 1.18 -4.03
C THR A 169 14.15 2.47 -4.29
N ILE A 170 13.46 3.00 -3.28
CA ILE A 170 12.73 4.28 -3.33
C ILE A 170 13.34 5.24 -2.31
N LYS A 171 13.84 6.38 -2.77
CA LYS A 171 14.58 7.36 -1.98
C LYS A 171 13.95 8.75 -2.07
N ARG A 172 14.52 9.71 -1.33
CA ARG A 172 14.11 11.12 -1.23
C ARG A 172 13.66 11.73 -2.57
N GLY A 173 14.46 11.59 -3.63
CA GLY A 173 14.15 12.23 -4.91
C GLY A 173 12.92 11.65 -5.63
N TYR A 174 12.58 10.38 -5.38
CA TYR A 174 11.33 9.80 -5.89
C TYR A 174 10.12 10.33 -5.08
N LEU A 175 10.24 10.35 -3.75
CA LEU A 175 9.21 10.88 -2.86
C LEU A 175 8.96 12.38 -3.07
N GLN A 176 10.02 13.18 -3.31
CA GLN A 176 9.88 14.61 -3.58
C GLN A 176 8.98 14.84 -4.80
N ARG A 177 9.18 14.10 -5.90
CA ARG A 177 8.33 14.22 -7.10
C ARG A 177 6.88 13.84 -6.84
N ILE A 178 6.63 12.87 -5.92
CA ILE A 178 5.26 12.54 -5.49
C ILE A 178 4.66 13.72 -4.76
N VAL A 179 5.35 14.29 -3.77
CA VAL A 179 4.88 15.44 -2.99
C VAL A 179 4.59 16.63 -3.90
N ASP A 180 5.50 16.96 -4.82
CA ASP A 180 5.31 18.06 -5.78
C ASP A 180 4.05 17.81 -6.64
N ARG A 181 3.84 16.57 -7.08
CA ARG A 181 2.67 16.19 -7.89
C ARG A 181 1.37 16.27 -7.10
N VAL A 182 1.38 15.83 -5.83
CA VAL A 182 0.21 15.88 -4.93
C VAL A 182 -0.16 17.34 -4.64
N ASN A 183 0.81 18.18 -4.31
CA ASN A 183 0.58 19.61 -4.05
C ASN A 183 0.00 20.33 -5.27
N ALA A 184 0.46 19.96 -6.48
CA ALA A 184 -0.07 20.51 -7.72
C ALA A 184 -1.55 20.15 -7.99
N LEU A 185 -2.12 19.17 -7.30
CA LEU A 185 -3.56 18.82 -7.41
C LEU A 185 -4.45 19.83 -6.69
N GLY A 186 -3.93 20.59 -5.71
CA GLY A 186 -4.69 21.54 -4.93
C GLY A 186 -5.87 20.91 -4.19
N ALA A 187 -5.72 19.67 -3.71
CA ALA A 187 -6.79 18.96 -3.01
C ALA A 187 -7.09 19.60 -1.64
N ASP A 188 -8.34 19.46 -1.19
CA ASP A 188 -8.77 20.00 0.11
C ASP A 188 -8.13 19.23 1.27
N LEU A 189 -7.88 17.93 1.10
CA LEU A 189 -7.28 17.02 2.08
C LEU A 189 -6.28 16.09 1.41
N ILE A 190 -5.20 15.74 2.10
CA ILE A 190 -4.27 14.68 1.67
C ILE A 190 -4.40 13.48 2.62
N ALA A 191 -4.56 12.29 2.06
CA ALA A 191 -4.64 11.03 2.78
C ALA A 191 -3.45 10.13 2.42
N VAL A 192 -2.64 9.77 3.41
CA VAL A 192 -1.54 8.80 3.29
C VAL A 192 -2.00 7.51 3.95
N THR A 193 -2.36 6.52 3.14
CA THR A 193 -3.06 5.32 3.62
C THR A 193 -2.12 4.13 3.85
N GLY A 194 -1.00 4.37 4.52
CA GLY A 194 -0.09 3.34 5.04
C GLY A 194 0.95 2.82 4.04
N ASP A 195 1.78 1.90 4.54
CA ASP A 195 2.91 1.30 3.83
C ASP A 195 3.84 2.35 3.21
N LEU A 196 4.17 3.34 4.04
CA LEU A 196 5.06 4.43 3.66
C LEU A 196 6.51 3.97 3.54
N VAL A 197 6.95 3.01 4.38
CA VAL A 197 8.37 2.72 4.61
C VAL A 197 8.69 1.21 4.70
N ASP A 198 9.93 0.88 4.28
CA ASP A 198 10.55 -0.45 4.36
C ASP A 198 11.88 -0.39 5.14
N GLY A 199 11.86 0.06 6.40
CA GLY A 199 13.05 0.10 7.26
C GLY A 199 12.92 1.10 8.42
N SER A 200 13.94 1.14 9.28
CA SER A 200 13.93 1.95 10.50
C SER A 200 13.98 3.46 10.24
N VAL A 201 13.44 4.24 11.17
CA VAL A 201 13.50 5.72 11.19
C VAL A 201 14.94 6.20 11.04
N GLY A 202 15.89 5.62 11.79
CA GLY A 202 17.29 6.03 11.75
C GLY A 202 17.93 5.97 10.34
N ARG A 203 17.46 5.06 9.47
CA ARG A 203 17.92 4.96 8.08
C ARG A 203 17.13 5.83 7.12
N LEU A 204 15.82 5.93 7.32
CA LEU A 204 14.92 6.43 6.29
C LEU A 204 14.40 7.84 6.56
N ALA A 205 14.55 8.40 7.75
CA ALA A 205 14.10 9.76 8.07
C ALA A 205 14.57 10.81 7.04
N PRO A 206 15.85 10.83 6.58
CA PRO A 206 16.28 11.78 5.55
C PRO A 206 15.58 11.58 4.20
N HIS A 207 15.04 10.38 3.96
CA HIS A 207 14.34 10.03 2.71
C HIS A 207 12.84 10.30 2.78
N THR A 208 12.26 10.36 3.99
CA THR A 208 10.83 10.70 4.22
C THR A 208 10.61 12.19 4.45
N GLU A 209 11.66 12.98 4.66
CA GLU A 209 11.61 14.42 4.88
C GLU A 209 10.74 15.20 3.88
N PRO A 210 10.66 14.85 2.57
CA PRO A 210 9.79 15.54 1.63
C PRO A 210 8.31 15.59 2.05
N LEU A 211 7.83 14.66 2.88
CA LEU A 211 6.44 14.66 3.36
C LEU A 211 6.08 15.91 4.17
N ALA A 212 7.06 16.53 4.84
CA ALA A 212 6.86 17.80 5.53
C ALA A 212 6.45 18.95 4.58
N GLY A 213 6.65 18.77 3.27
CA GLY A 213 6.23 19.70 2.23
C GLY A 213 4.81 19.45 1.68
N LEU A 214 4.06 18.48 2.19
CA LEU A 214 2.68 18.26 1.77
C LEU A 214 1.77 19.44 2.16
N GLN A 215 0.95 19.92 1.23
CA GLN A 215 0.11 21.10 1.41
C GLN A 215 -1.32 20.83 0.96
N ALA A 216 -2.27 20.97 1.89
CA ALA A 216 -3.69 20.94 1.62
C ALA A 216 -4.43 21.87 2.59
N ARG A 217 -5.62 22.37 2.20
CA ARG A 217 -6.44 23.27 3.01
C ARG A 217 -6.72 22.72 4.41
N HIS A 218 -6.99 21.42 4.51
CA HIS A 218 -7.30 20.71 5.75
C HIS A 218 -6.16 19.80 6.23
N GLY A 219 -4.95 19.96 5.66
CA GLY A 219 -3.77 19.22 6.08
C GLY A 219 -3.66 17.81 5.49
N ALA A 220 -2.66 17.07 5.99
CA ALA A 220 -2.35 15.71 5.58
C ALA A 220 -2.58 14.74 6.75
N TYR A 221 -3.25 13.63 6.47
CA TYR A 221 -3.61 12.60 7.44
C TYR A 221 -2.91 11.29 7.08
N PHE A 222 -2.47 10.58 8.10
CA PHE A 222 -1.76 9.31 7.95
C PHE A 222 -2.42 8.22 8.80
N VAL A 223 -2.52 7.02 8.25
CA VAL A 223 -2.80 5.78 8.97
C VAL A 223 -1.69 4.77 8.70
N THR A 224 -1.39 3.90 9.66
CA THR A 224 -0.36 2.88 9.52
C THR A 224 -0.80 1.78 8.57
N GLY A 225 0.14 1.27 7.75
CA GLY A 225 0.05 -0.02 7.09
C GLY A 225 0.83 -1.10 7.85
N ASN A 226 0.87 -2.32 7.32
CA ASN A 226 1.57 -3.43 7.96
C ASN A 226 3.11 -3.25 7.89
N HIS A 227 3.64 -2.51 6.92
CA HIS A 227 5.07 -2.27 6.81
C HIS A 227 5.61 -1.33 7.87
N GLU A 228 4.83 -0.41 8.39
CA GLU A 228 5.21 0.35 9.57
C GLU A 228 5.47 -0.57 10.77
N TYR A 229 4.63 -1.62 10.97
CA TYR A 229 4.83 -2.59 12.06
C TYR A 229 6.06 -3.48 11.85
N TYR A 230 6.38 -3.83 10.61
CA TYR A 230 7.65 -4.53 10.29
C TYR A 230 8.87 -3.64 10.52
N SER A 231 8.68 -2.31 10.52
CA SER A 231 9.73 -1.28 10.56
C SER A 231 9.77 -0.47 11.86
N SER A 232 9.09 -0.89 12.94
CA SER A 232 8.90 -0.17 14.20
C SER A 232 7.83 0.94 14.14
N ALA A 233 6.55 0.54 14.17
CA ALA A 233 5.42 1.46 14.00
C ALA A 233 5.42 2.62 15.00
N HIS A 234 5.78 2.40 16.28
CA HIS A 234 5.83 3.46 17.29
C HIS A 234 6.80 4.58 16.92
N GLU A 235 8.00 4.23 16.42
CA GLU A 235 8.99 5.23 16.00
C GLU A 235 8.48 5.97 14.74
N TRP A 236 7.86 5.26 13.81
CA TRP A 236 7.32 5.88 12.59
C TRP A 236 6.13 6.78 12.86
N ILE A 237 5.25 6.44 13.81
CA ILE A 237 4.16 7.34 14.24
C ILE A 237 4.71 8.65 14.79
N VAL A 238 5.77 8.60 15.60
CA VAL A 238 6.43 9.80 16.13
C VAL A 238 7.05 10.61 14.99
N GLU A 239 7.76 9.96 14.07
CA GLU A 239 8.43 10.63 12.96
C GLU A 239 7.43 11.26 11.98
N VAL A 240 6.35 10.57 11.64
CA VAL A 240 5.30 11.10 10.74
C VAL A 240 4.62 12.33 11.37
N ARG A 241 4.38 12.30 12.69
CA ARG A 241 3.91 13.49 13.43
C ARG A 241 4.92 14.64 13.39
N ARG A 242 6.23 14.35 13.53
CA ARG A 242 7.30 15.35 13.40
C ARG A 242 7.30 15.99 12.02
N LEU A 243 6.99 15.23 10.98
CA LEU A 243 6.85 15.71 9.60
C LEU A 243 5.57 16.54 9.35
N GLY A 244 4.71 16.71 10.37
CA GLY A 244 3.53 17.57 10.31
C GLY A 244 2.23 16.88 9.86
N LEU A 245 2.23 15.56 9.69
CA LEU A 245 1.02 14.83 9.35
C LEU A 245 0.22 14.48 10.62
N THR A 246 -1.10 14.55 10.53
CA THR A 246 -2.00 14.07 11.59
C THR A 246 -2.12 12.55 11.47
N VAL A 247 -1.60 11.82 12.48
CA VAL A 247 -1.68 10.36 12.55
C VAL A 247 -2.94 9.95 13.27
N LEU A 248 -3.80 9.19 12.60
CA LEU A 248 -5.07 8.70 13.17
C LEU A 248 -4.95 7.21 13.53
N MET A 249 -5.19 6.90 14.82
CA MET A 249 -5.06 5.56 15.39
C MET A 249 -6.34 5.16 16.12
N ASN A 250 -7.34 4.67 15.39
CA ASN A 250 -8.70 4.39 15.89
C ASN A 250 -9.38 5.64 16.50
N GLU A 251 -9.27 6.73 15.78
CA GLU A 251 -9.80 8.05 16.16
C GLU A 251 -10.24 8.85 14.94
N HIS A 252 -10.95 9.96 15.14
CA HIS A 252 -11.36 10.85 14.06
C HIS A 252 -11.12 12.31 14.38
N VAL A 253 -11.19 13.14 13.36
CA VAL A 253 -11.31 14.60 13.42
C VAL A 253 -12.57 15.05 12.69
N LEU A 254 -13.12 16.18 13.12
CA LEU A 254 -14.21 16.85 12.42
C LEU A 254 -13.66 18.06 11.66
N LEU A 255 -13.88 18.10 10.36
CA LEU A 255 -13.51 19.21 9.50
C LEU A 255 -14.74 20.05 9.18
N ALA A 256 -14.63 21.38 9.33
CA ALA A 256 -15.64 22.32 8.85
C ALA A 256 -15.30 22.76 7.42
N TYR A 257 -16.24 22.57 6.49
CA TYR A 257 -16.09 22.94 5.10
C TYR A 257 -17.41 23.48 4.56
N GLU A 258 -17.42 24.72 4.06
CA GLU A 258 -18.59 25.41 3.47
C GLU A 258 -19.88 25.30 4.33
N GLY A 259 -19.72 25.43 5.66
CA GLY A 259 -20.83 25.34 6.62
C GLY A 259 -21.23 23.92 7.03
N GLU A 260 -20.63 22.91 6.44
CA GLU A 260 -20.91 21.49 6.71
C GLU A 260 -19.76 20.83 7.49
N SER A 261 -20.01 19.63 8.01
CA SER A 261 -19.02 18.85 8.76
C SER A 261 -18.66 17.56 8.03
N LEU A 262 -17.38 17.33 7.81
CA LEU A 262 -16.82 16.06 7.33
C LEU A 262 -16.09 15.36 8.48
N LEU A 263 -16.51 14.14 8.82
CA LEU A 263 -15.78 13.28 9.75
C LEU A 263 -14.69 12.53 8.98
N VAL A 264 -13.43 12.71 9.39
CA VAL A 264 -12.28 11.99 8.85
C VAL A 264 -11.71 11.10 9.96
N ALA A 265 -11.96 9.81 9.87
CA ALA A 265 -11.46 8.80 10.79
C ALA A 265 -10.28 8.05 10.20
N GLY A 266 -9.46 7.49 11.07
CA GLY A 266 -8.40 6.57 10.69
C GLY A 266 -8.28 5.42 11.68
N VAL A 267 -7.96 4.25 11.16
CA VAL A 267 -7.68 3.05 11.96
C VAL A 267 -6.24 2.60 11.78
N ALA A 268 -5.68 1.96 12.81
CA ALA A 268 -4.44 1.23 12.68
C ALA A 268 -4.57 0.10 11.65
N ASP A 269 -3.45 -0.41 11.13
CA ASP A 269 -3.48 -1.52 10.19
C ASP A 269 -4.27 -2.72 10.73
N TYR A 270 -4.95 -3.42 9.83
CA TYR A 270 -5.78 -4.57 10.18
C TYR A 270 -5.00 -5.66 10.93
N SER A 271 -3.73 -5.85 10.62
CA SER A 271 -2.86 -6.85 11.25
C SER A 271 -2.07 -6.33 12.45
N ALA A 272 -2.22 -5.07 12.82
CA ALA A 272 -1.47 -4.39 13.87
C ALA A 272 -1.49 -5.12 15.22
N HIS A 273 -2.62 -5.74 15.58
CA HIS A 273 -2.79 -6.50 16.82
C HIS A 273 -1.81 -7.68 16.97
N GLN A 274 -1.22 -8.16 15.86
CA GLN A 274 -0.20 -9.21 15.90
C GLN A 274 1.15 -8.71 16.46
N PHE A 275 1.35 -7.39 16.48
CA PHE A 275 2.55 -6.70 16.95
C PHE A 275 2.31 -5.95 18.24
N ASP A 276 1.15 -5.31 18.34
CA ASP A 276 0.70 -4.56 19.51
C ASP A 276 -0.82 -4.64 19.62
N GLU A 277 -1.32 -5.31 20.65
CA GLU A 277 -2.75 -5.50 20.85
C GLU A 277 -3.51 -4.17 21.04
N THR A 278 -2.85 -3.14 21.58
CA THR A 278 -3.43 -1.81 21.77
C THR A 278 -3.71 -1.09 20.47
N HIS A 279 -3.05 -1.51 19.38
CA HIS A 279 -3.22 -1.03 18.03
C HIS A 279 -4.22 -1.87 17.20
N ARG A 280 -5.04 -2.72 17.84
CA ARG A 280 -6.09 -3.48 17.13
C ARG A 280 -6.98 -2.51 16.34
N SER A 281 -7.09 -2.74 15.03
CA SER A 281 -7.93 -1.94 14.13
C SER A 281 -9.40 -2.00 14.54
N ASP A 282 -10.02 -0.84 14.76
CA ASP A 282 -11.39 -0.75 15.26
C ASP A 282 -12.13 0.47 14.65
N PRO A 283 -12.87 0.27 13.54
CA PRO A 283 -13.69 1.32 12.94
C PRO A 283 -14.79 1.86 13.84
N HIS A 284 -15.38 1.05 14.73
CA HIS A 284 -16.39 1.51 15.68
C HIS A 284 -15.79 2.49 16.70
N LYS A 285 -14.62 2.15 17.23
CA LYS A 285 -13.87 3.03 18.11
C LYS A 285 -13.46 4.32 17.41
N ALA A 286 -12.99 4.20 16.15
CA ALA A 286 -12.64 5.37 15.33
C ALA A 286 -13.83 6.30 15.10
N MET A 287 -15.04 5.76 14.93
CA MET A 287 -16.28 6.54 14.83
C MET A 287 -16.63 7.24 16.15
N ALA A 288 -16.40 6.58 17.29
CA ALA A 288 -16.78 7.09 18.63
C ALA A 288 -15.77 8.07 19.20
N ASN A 289 -14.46 7.88 18.95
CA ASN A 289 -13.37 8.62 19.54
C ASN A 289 -12.94 9.79 18.62
N GLY A 290 -13.40 10.98 18.92
CA GLY A 290 -12.96 12.20 18.24
C GLY A 290 -12.57 13.31 19.20
N PRO A 291 -11.78 14.30 18.76
CA PRO A 291 -11.53 15.49 19.54
C PRO A 291 -12.84 16.26 19.75
N ALA A 292 -13.01 16.81 20.93
CA ALA A 292 -14.16 17.67 21.27
C ALA A 292 -14.21 19.00 20.47
N ARG A 293 -13.28 19.22 19.55
CA ARG A 293 -13.11 20.49 18.84
C ARG A 293 -13.10 20.28 17.32
N MET A 294 -13.95 21.04 16.60
CA MET A 294 -13.89 21.15 15.15
C MET A 294 -12.60 21.86 14.72
N LEU A 295 -11.90 21.31 13.71
CA LEU A 295 -10.79 21.97 13.06
C LEU A 295 -11.32 22.83 11.90
N GLY A 296 -11.34 24.15 12.07
CA GLY A 296 -11.69 25.10 11.02
C GLY A 296 -10.53 25.32 10.07
N GLY A 297 -10.81 25.38 8.75
CA GLY A 297 -9.82 25.73 7.72
C GLY A 297 -9.45 27.22 7.82
N GLY A 298 -8.34 27.53 8.49
CA GLY A 298 -7.73 28.85 8.50
C GLY A 298 -6.69 28.98 7.39
N ARG A 299 -6.73 30.06 6.60
CA ARG A 299 -5.61 30.46 5.73
C ARG A 299 -4.37 30.66 6.60
N GLY A 300 -3.24 30.06 6.19
CA GLY A 300 -2.02 30.03 6.95
C GLY A 300 -1.49 31.41 7.35
N GLU A 301 -1.40 31.61 8.66
CA GLU A 301 -0.38 32.45 9.31
C GLU A 301 0.33 31.57 10.32
N GLY A 302 1.67 31.56 10.22
CA GLY A 302 2.52 30.69 11.02
C GLY A 302 2.39 30.96 12.51
N SER A 303 1.80 30.02 13.21
CA SER A 303 1.73 30.00 14.67
C SER A 303 2.58 28.86 15.20
N ARG A 304 3.71 29.24 15.82
CA ARG A 304 4.50 28.37 16.68
C ARG A 304 3.63 27.83 17.81
N ALA A 305 3.48 26.53 17.88
CA ALA A 305 2.80 25.86 18.97
C ALA A 305 3.61 26.00 20.27
N GLN A 306 3.04 26.71 21.24
CA GLN A 306 3.42 26.64 22.65
C GLN A 306 2.68 25.47 23.31
N ALA A 307 3.42 24.63 24.04
CA ALA A 307 2.88 23.54 24.83
C ALA A 307 2.10 24.11 26.06
N PRO A 308 0.93 23.57 26.41
CA PRO A 308 0.25 23.95 27.65
C PRO A 308 0.75 23.12 28.83
N SER A 309 1.20 23.81 29.87
CA SER A 309 1.42 23.29 31.23
C SER A 309 0.08 23.01 31.92
N GLY A 310 0.09 21.97 32.79
CA GLY A 310 -1.08 21.38 33.42
C GLY A 310 -1.99 22.29 34.22
N ALA A 311 -3.24 21.88 34.33
CA ALA A 311 -4.17 22.25 35.40
C ALA A 311 -5.20 21.13 35.62
N GLU A 312 -5.50 20.94 36.88
CA GLU A 312 -6.21 19.86 37.52
C GLU A 312 -7.71 19.75 37.22
N ALA A 313 -8.20 18.54 37.42
CA ALA A 313 -9.59 18.13 37.32
C ALA A 313 -10.48 18.72 38.43
N GLN A 314 -11.69 19.19 38.07
CA GLN A 314 -12.82 19.26 38.98
C GLN A 314 -14.06 18.63 38.36
N THR A 315 -14.51 17.56 38.98
CA THR A 315 -15.77 16.83 38.74
C THR A 315 -16.98 17.67 39.16
N ARG A 316 -18.00 17.72 38.31
CA ARG A 316 -19.40 18.00 38.73
C ARG A 316 -20.36 17.02 38.09
N HIS A 317 -21.07 16.28 38.95
CA HIS A 317 -22.24 15.46 38.59
C HIS A 317 -23.45 16.34 38.25
N GLY A 318 -24.19 15.93 37.24
CA GLY A 318 -25.52 16.44 36.94
C GLY A 318 -26.33 15.35 36.23
N SER A 319 -27.26 14.78 36.97
CA SER A 319 -28.22 13.77 36.55
C SER A 319 -29.38 14.38 35.76
N GLY A 320 -29.81 13.72 34.68
CA GLY A 320 -31.06 14.05 33.96
C GLY A 320 -31.41 12.98 32.95
N SER A 321 -32.31 12.08 33.34
CA SER A 321 -32.88 11.00 32.52
C SER A 321 -33.96 11.51 31.59
N SER A 322 -33.97 11.05 30.33
CA SER A 322 -35.21 10.67 29.65
C SER A 322 -34.93 9.72 28.49
N ALA A 323 -35.51 8.52 28.61
CA ALA A 323 -35.49 7.48 27.61
C ALA A 323 -36.57 7.74 26.58
N SER A 324 -36.25 7.58 25.28
CA SER A 324 -37.22 7.19 24.28
C SER A 324 -36.65 6.06 23.42
N ARG A 325 -37.34 4.91 23.47
CA ARG A 325 -37.11 3.74 22.63
C ARG A 325 -37.66 3.97 21.22
N GLY A 326 -36.93 3.47 20.22
CA GLY A 326 -37.51 3.13 18.93
C GLY A 326 -36.56 3.19 17.76
N GLY A 327 -36.27 2.05 17.13
CA GLY A 327 -35.92 1.97 15.72
C GLY A 327 -34.47 1.61 15.39
N ASP A 328 -34.29 0.44 14.84
CA ASP A 328 -33.10 -0.10 14.19
C ASP A 328 -32.51 0.87 13.16
N GLY A 329 -31.32 1.35 13.42
CA GLY A 329 -30.50 2.14 12.54
C GLY A 329 -29.22 2.50 13.27
N ALA A 330 -28.06 2.06 12.76
CA ALA A 330 -26.76 2.48 13.26
C ALA A 330 -26.79 4.00 13.50
N GLY A 331 -26.58 4.42 14.75
CA GLY A 331 -26.81 5.78 15.22
C GLY A 331 -26.02 6.80 14.42
N ARG A 332 -26.71 7.51 13.52
CA ARG A 332 -26.13 8.60 12.75
C ARG A 332 -25.76 9.71 13.73
N VAL A 333 -24.47 10.05 13.83
CA VAL A 333 -24.03 11.23 14.62
C VAL A 333 -24.70 12.45 14.06
N VAL A 334 -25.57 13.09 14.85
CA VAL A 334 -26.35 14.23 14.40
C VAL A 334 -25.41 15.38 14.08
N GLY A 335 -25.50 15.94 12.84
CA GLY A 335 -24.72 17.09 12.41
C GLY A 335 -23.45 16.77 11.58
N VAL A 336 -23.19 15.50 11.24
CA VAL A 336 -22.08 15.13 10.34
C VAL A 336 -22.60 14.88 8.93
N GLY A 337 -22.06 15.62 7.94
CA GLY A 337 -22.50 15.57 6.55
C GLY A 337 -22.03 14.32 5.79
N ALA A 338 -20.77 13.89 6.03
CA ALA A 338 -20.22 12.67 5.46
C ALA A 338 -19.14 12.10 6.38
N ARG A 339 -18.87 10.78 6.24
CA ARG A 339 -17.95 10.02 7.10
C ARG A 339 -16.95 9.26 6.24
N LEU A 340 -15.69 9.72 6.30
CA LEU A 340 -14.57 9.14 5.61
C LEU A 340 -13.73 8.30 6.58
N LEU A 341 -13.40 7.06 6.19
CA LEU A 341 -12.44 6.21 6.89
C LEU A 341 -11.17 6.06 6.07
N LEU A 342 -10.04 6.32 6.69
CA LEU A 342 -8.71 5.94 6.22
C LEU A 342 -8.36 4.58 6.84
N ALA A 343 -8.14 3.56 6.00
CA ALA A 343 -7.79 2.23 6.45
C ALA A 343 -6.87 1.56 5.42
N HIS A 344 -5.67 1.16 5.82
CA HIS A 344 -4.70 0.60 4.88
C HIS A 344 -5.24 -0.61 4.13
N GLN A 345 -5.76 -1.63 4.84
CA GLN A 345 -6.25 -2.85 4.21
C GLN A 345 -7.74 -2.76 3.84
N PRO A 346 -8.13 -3.13 2.59
CA PRO A 346 -9.52 -3.11 2.14
C PRO A 346 -10.48 -3.95 3.00
N ARG A 347 -10.00 -4.99 3.66
CA ARG A 347 -10.82 -5.87 4.53
C ARG A 347 -11.41 -5.16 5.75
N SER A 348 -10.91 -3.99 6.14
CA SER A 348 -11.53 -3.14 7.16
C SER A 348 -12.95 -2.69 6.78
N ALA A 349 -13.32 -2.79 5.49
CA ALA A 349 -14.60 -2.35 4.96
C ALA A 349 -15.81 -3.05 5.61
N PHE A 350 -15.66 -4.28 6.07
CA PHE A 350 -16.77 -4.99 6.73
C PHE A 350 -17.17 -4.28 8.03
N ALA A 351 -16.21 -4.03 8.91
CA ALA A 351 -16.45 -3.29 10.16
C ALA A 351 -16.76 -1.80 9.90
N ALA A 352 -16.19 -1.20 8.85
CA ALA A 352 -16.50 0.18 8.45
C ALA A 352 -17.95 0.35 8.01
N ALA A 353 -18.49 -0.61 7.24
CA ALA A 353 -19.90 -0.61 6.83
C ALA A 353 -20.84 -0.76 8.04
N GLU A 354 -20.46 -1.60 9.02
CA GLU A 354 -21.21 -1.76 10.27
C GLU A 354 -21.15 -0.53 11.17
N ALA A 355 -20.01 0.17 11.18
CA ALA A 355 -19.83 1.43 11.91
C ALA A 355 -20.53 2.62 11.24
N GLY A 356 -21.04 2.48 10.00
CA GLY A 356 -21.81 3.51 9.30
C GLY A 356 -20.96 4.57 8.59
N PHE A 357 -19.78 4.23 8.10
CA PHE A 357 -18.99 5.08 7.21
C PHE A 357 -19.60 5.14 5.80
N ASP A 358 -19.43 6.28 5.13
CA ASP A 358 -19.93 6.52 3.77
C ASP A 358 -18.86 6.17 2.71
N LEU A 359 -17.58 6.41 3.03
CA LEU A 359 -16.43 6.12 2.17
C LEU A 359 -15.26 5.58 3.00
N GLN A 360 -14.67 4.45 2.55
CA GLN A 360 -13.36 4.00 2.98
C GLN A 360 -12.36 4.15 1.85
N ILE A 361 -11.17 4.68 2.13
CA ILE A 361 -10.04 4.71 1.20
C ILE A 361 -8.89 3.87 1.73
N SER A 362 -8.37 2.99 0.85
CA SER A 362 -7.42 1.93 1.18
C SER A 362 -6.30 1.79 0.14
N GLY A 363 -5.24 1.10 0.51
CA GLY A 363 -4.13 0.68 -0.34
C GLY A 363 -3.87 -0.82 -0.26
N HIS A 364 -2.65 -1.22 0.10
CA HIS A 364 -2.19 -2.56 0.44
C HIS A 364 -2.06 -3.55 -0.72
N THR A 365 -3.00 -3.56 -1.63
CA THR A 365 -3.09 -4.60 -2.67
C THR A 365 -2.13 -4.39 -3.83
N HIS A 366 -1.66 -3.17 -4.03
CA HIS A 366 -0.92 -2.73 -5.21
C HIS A 366 -1.61 -3.05 -6.55
N GLY A 367 -2.92 -3.41 -6.53
CA GLY A 367 -3.60 -3.97 -7.68
C GLY A 367 -2.96 -5.28 -8.18
N GLY A 368 -2.26 -6.01 -7.28
CA GLY A 368 -1.42 -7.17 -7.58
C GLY A 368 -0.05 -6.83 -8.14
N GLN A 369 0.29 -5.55 -8.27
CA GLN A 369 1.56 -4.95 -8.69
C GLN A 369 2.01 -5.35 -10.13
N PHE A 370 1.95 -6.62 -10.50
CA PHE A 370 2.18 -7.10 -11.88
C PHE A 370 1.51 -8.46 -12.14
N CYS A 371 1.11 -8.66 -13.38
CA CYS A 371 0.52 -9.94 -13.82
C CYS A 371 1.53 -11.09 -13.65
N PRO A 372 1.10 -12.29 -13.16
CA PRO A 372 -0.30 -12.68 -12.93
C PRO A 372 -0.80 -12.48 -11.48
N TRP A 373 -0.06 -11.81 -10.60
CA TRP A 373 -0.36 -11.73 -9.16
C TRP A 373 -1.69 -11.02 -8.86
N ASN A 374 -2.14 -10.14 -9.75
CA ASN A 374 -3.45 -9.49 -9.66
C ASN A 374 -4.61 -10.49 -9.56
N PHE A 375 -4.48 -11.70 -10.12
CA PHE A 375 -5.51 -12.75 -10.02
C PHE A 375 -5.55 -13.44 -8.65
N PHE A 376 -4.50 -13.30 -7.84
CA PHE A 376 -4.41 -13.92 -6.52
C PHE A 376 -4.82 -12.98 -5.39
N VAL A 377 -4.87 -11.67 -5.63
CA VAL A 377 -5.30 -10.68 -4.62
C VAL A 377 -6.68 -10.98 -4.04
N PRO A 378 -7.71 -11.37 -4.84
CA PRO A 378 -9.04 -11.69 -4.31
C PRO A 378 -9.09 -12.84 -3.29
N MET A 379 -8.04 -13.68 -3.25
CA MET A 379 -7.92 -14.73 -2.23
C MET A 379 -7.56 -14.19 -0.84
N GLN A 380 -7.04 -12.96 -0.76
CA GLN A 380 -6.57 -12.35 0.49
C GLN A 380 -7.35 -11.09 0.86
N GLN A 381 -7.80 -10.31 -0.11
CA GLN A 381 -8.49 -9.03 0.09
C GLN A 381 -9.81 -8.99 -0.68
N PRO A 382 -10.87 -8.41 -0.12
CA PRO A 382 -12.19 -8.38 -0.75
C PRO A 382 -12.24 -7.51 -2.01
N PHE A 383 -11.33 -6.52 -2.11
CA PHE A 383 -11.24 -5.60 -3.24
C PHE A 383 -9.78 -5.48 -3.70
N THR A 384 -9.56 -5.58 -5.02
CA THR A 384 -8.21 -5.52 -5.60
C THR A 384 -7.80 -4.10 -5.94
N ALA A 385 -8.67 -3.31 -6.56
CA ALA A 385 -8.41 -1.92 -6.95
C ALA A 385 -9.68 -1.20 -7.37
N GLY A 386 -9.61 0.15 -7.40
CA GLY A 386 -10.68 1.02 -7.87
C GLY A 386 -11.81 1.21 -6.87
N LEU A 387 -12.90 1.84 -7.35
CA LEU A 387 -14.08 2.13 -6.56
C LEU A 387 -15.04 0.95 -6.57
N ASN A 388 -15.36 0.46 -5.39
CA ASN A 388 -16.27 -0.67 -5.17
C ASN A 388 -17.34 -0.27 -4.15
N ARG A 389 -18.39 -1.06 -4.02
CA ARG A 389 -19.47 -0.82 -3.03
C ARG A 389 -19.68 -2.05 -2.17
N LEU A 390 -19.78 -1.83 -0.86
CA LEU A 390 -20.15 -2.82 0.14
C LEU A 390 -21.36 -2.31 0.93
N ARG A 391 -22.56 -2.79 0.64
CA ARG A 391 -23.82 -2.23 1.17
C ARG A 391 -23.90 -0.73 0.82
N GLU A 392 -23.99 0.16 1.83
CA GLU A 392 -24.01 1.62 1.63
C GLU A 392 -22.62 2.25 1.61
N LEU A 393 -21.56 1.50 1.97
CA LEU A 393 -20.19 1.98 2.03
C LEU A 393 -19.55 1.96 0.63
N TRP A 394 -18.99 3.07 0.18
CA TRP A 394 -18.02 3.09 -0.92
C TRP A 394 -16.63 2.69 -0.42
N VAL A 395 -15.95 1.84 -1.16
CA VAL A 395 -14.58 1.41 -0.85
C VAL A 395 -13.71 1.70 -2.06
N TYR A 396 -12.80 2.65 -1.92
CA TYR A 396 -11.77 2.88 -2.90
C TYR A 396 -10.49 2.16 -2.47
N THR A 397 -9.93 1.36 -3.37
CA THR A 397 -8.66 0.65 -3.16
C THR A 397 -7.65 1.14 -4.19
N SER A 398 -6.61 1.85 -3.72
CA SER A 398 -5.52 2.33 -4.57
C SER A 398 -4.63 1.18 -5.04
N ARG A 399 -4.08 1.31 -6.25
CA ARG A 399 -3.00 0.45 -6.74
C ARG A 399 -1.65 0.78 -6.15
N GLY A 400 -1.59 1.77 -5.24
CA GLY A 400 -0.36 2.23 -4.63
C GLY A 400 0.44 3.22 -5.51
N THR A 401 1.13 4.13 -4.85
CA THR A 401 1.91 5.21 -5.49
C THR A 401 3.35 4.77 -5.80
N GLY A 402 3.90 3.90 -4.98
CA GLY A 402 5.20 3.28 -5.17
C GLY A 402 5.13 1.83 -5.65
N TYR A 403 5.99 0.98 -5.13
CA TYR A 403 6.00 -0.47 -5.34
C TYR A 403 6.71 -1.17 -4.17
N TRP A 404 6.32 -2.40 -3.90
CA TRP A 404 6.97 -3.24 -2.89
C TRP A 404 7.79 -4.36 -3.53
N GLY A 405 8.95 -4.67 -2.95
CA GLY A 405 9.82 -5.73 -3.43
C GLY A 405 10.35 -5.47 -4.85
N PRO A 406 10.00 -6.29 -5.86
CA PRO A 406 10.47 -6.08 -7.23
C PRO A 406 10.07 -4.72 -7.78
N PRO A 407 11.01 -3.93 -8.32
CA PRO A 407 10.70 -2.67 -8.98
C PRO A 407 10.02 -2.93 -10.33
N LYS A 408 8.77 -3.42 -10.27
CA LYS A 408 8.05 -3.91 -11.44
C LYS A 408 6.56 -3.57 -11.35
N ARG A 409 6.07 -2.79 -12.32
CA ARG A 409 4.65 -2.46 -12.52
C ARG A 409 4.24 -2.85 -13.93
N PHE A 410 3.59 -4.02 -14.07
CA PHE A 410 3.13 -4.53 -15.36
C PHE A 410 1.65 -4.88 -15.28
N LEU A 411 0.81 -4.18 -16.06
CA LEU A 411 -0.66 -4.22 -16.04
C LEU A 411 -1.31 -3.76 -14.72
N ALA A 412 -0.53 -3.19 -13.81
CA ALA A 412 -1.01 -2.56 -12.58
C ALA A 412 -0.21 -1.25 -12.35
N PRO A 413 -0.52 -0.18 -13.09
CA PRO A 413 0.21 1.09 -13.00
C PRO A 413 0.09 1.71 -11.60
N SER A 414 1.17 2.35 -11.15
CA SER A 414 1.14 3.18 -9.93
C SER A 414 0.23 4.38 -10.11
N GLU A 415 -0.42 4.81 -9.03
CA GLU A 415 -1.35 5.93 -9.07
C GLU A 415 -1.21 6.87 -7.86
N ILE A 416 -1.50 8.15 -8.09
CA ILE A 416 -1.92 9.14 -7.11
C ILE A 416 -3.40 9.35 -7.38
N THR A 417 -4.26 9.15 -6.39
CA THR A 417 -5.70 9.25 -6.63
C THR A 417 -6.23 10.59 -6.14
N ARG A 418 -7.02 11.28 -6.97
CA ARG A 418 -7.83 12.42 -6.56
C ARG A 418 -9.29 11.99 -6.54
N LEU A 419 -9.82 11.78 -5.32
CA LEU A 419 -11.24 11.51 -5.12
C LEU A 419 -11.98 12.83 -4.97
N ARG A 420 -13.18 12.91 -5.55
CA ARG A 420 -14.10 14.05 -5.40
C ARG A 420 -15.44 13.53 -4.87
N LEU A 421 -15.92 14.12 -3.77
CA LEU A 421 -17.24 13.81 -3.23
C LEU A 421 -18.30 14.51 -4.08
N VAL A 422 -19.28 13.76 -4.56
CA VAL A 422 -20.38 14.29 -5.34
C VAL A 422 -21.72 13.81 -4.78
N ALA A 423 -22.73 14.65 -4.82
CA ALA A 423 -24.08 14.25 -4.47
C ALA A 423 -24.60 13.22 -5.48
N ALA A 424 -25.29 12.17 -5.00
CA ALA A 424 -25.89 11.12 -5.82
C ALA A 424 -27.14 11.60 -6.54
#